data_e826e12ab75bfd775048ffd46c68acbb
#
_entry.id   e826e12ab75bfd775048ffd46c68acbb
#
_cell.length_a   1.000
_cell.length_b   1.000
_cell.length_c   1.000
_cell.angle_alpha   90.00
_cell.angle_beta   90.00
_cell.angle_gamma   90.00
#
_symmetry.space_group_name_H-M   'P 1'
#
loop_
_entity.id
_entity.type
_entity.pdbx_description
1 polymer ?
#
loop_
_entity_poly.entity_id
_entity_poly.type
_entity_poly.pdbx_seq_one_letter_code
_entity_poly.pdbx_strand_id
1 'polypeptide(L)'
;MSARSKLIMSVLVLVVVGLGSLLGFESFGGSDTQSTTTASPSSSSTAVAETVAPRGVTAVPIPQQAFDTLQEIDNGGWPDSANAPGTKGGLTWQNRGGDLAKTTADGTRITYQEWDVNPKERGQGRDAERIVTGSDGSAWYTGDHYTSFIKMR
;
A
#
# COMPACT_ATOMS: atom_id res chain seq x y z
N MET A 1 47.53 -1.11 -1.96
CA MET A 1 47.15 0.15 -1.30
C MET A 1 46.69 1.13 -2.37
N SER A 2 45.43 1.40 -2.49
CA SER A 2 44.91 2.50 -3.33
C SER A 2 43.59 2.97 -2.74
N ALA A 3 43.64 4.13 -2.12
CA ALA A 3 42.52 4.84 -1.58
C ALA A 3 41.77 5.50 -2.74
N ARG A 4 40.50 5.15 -2.94
CA ARG A 4 39.61 5.87 -3.88
C ARG A 4 38.72 6.82 -3.10
N SER A 5 39.00 8.09 -3.28
CA SER A 5 38.27 9.26 -2.79
C SER A 5 36.80 9.19 -3.10
N LYS A 6 36.00 9.38 -2.07
CA LYS A 6 34.55 9.64 -2.19
C LYS A 6 34.35 11.12 -2.49
N LEU A 7 33.95 11.43 -3.70
CA LEU A 7 33.54 12.79 -4.09
C LEU A 7 32.08 12.98 -3.62
N ILE A 8 31.90 13.83 -2.61
CA ILE A 8 30.59 14.28 -2.15
C ILE A 8 30.21 15.48 -3.02
N MET A 9 29.25 15.31 -3.91
CA MET A 9 28.69 16.40 -4.69
C MET A 9 27.45 16.93 -3.96
N SER A 10 27.63 18.06 -3.26
CA SER A 10 26.53 18.87 -2.74
C SER A 10 25.81 19.56 -3.88
N VAL A 11 24.54 19.20 -4.10
CA VAL A 11 23.64 19.97 -4.98
C VAL A 11 22.80 20.90 -4.13
N LEU A 12 23.07 22.17 -4.29
CA LEU A 12 22.35 23.29 -3.71
C LEU A 12 21.01 23.43 -4.46
N VAL A 13 19.88 23.19 -3.81
CA VAL A 13 18.54 23.43 -4.38
C VAL A 13 18.06 24.80 -3.96
N LEU A 14 17.89 25.66 -4.95
CA LEU A 14 17.39 27.03 -4.84
C LEU A 14 15.86 26.97 -4.64
N VAL A 15 15.38 27.50 -3.51
CA VAL A 15 13.95 27.65 -3.20
C VAL A 15 13.45 28.94 -3.86
N VAL A 16 12.55 28.81 -4.83
CA VAL A 16 11.76 29.94 -5.34
C VAL A 16 10.43 29.96 -4.59
N VAL A 17 10.26 30.99 -3.76
CA VAL A 17 9.01 31.35 -3.11
C VAL A 17 8.16 32.13 -4.12
N GLY A 18 7.05 31.54 -4.56
CA GLY A 18 6.02 32.21 -5.34
C GLY A 18 4.81 32.55 -4.46
N LEU A 19 4.66 33.83 -4.17
CA LEU A 19 3.53 34.44 -3.47
C LEU A 19 2.43 34.80 -4.48
N GLY A 20 1.17 34.59 -4.14
CA GLY A 20 0.01 35.16 -4.86
C GLY A 20 -1.11 34.10 -5.01
N SER A 21 -2.34 34.34 -4.76
CA SER A 21 -3.17 35.48 -4.40
C SER A 21 -4.53 34.93 -3.97
N LEU A 22 -5.05 35.56 -2.99
CA LEU A 22 -6.41 35.65 -2.46
C LEU A 22 -7.44 36.03 -3.55
N LEU A 23 -8.64 35.45 -3.47
CA LEU A 23 -9.97 35.93 -3.83
C LEU A 23 -10.86 34.67 -3.90
N GLY A 24 -11.84 34.39 -3.06
CA GLY A 24 -12.94 35.26 -2.69
C GLY A 24 -14.19 34.79 -3.44
N PHE A 25 -15.31 34.66 -2.70
CA PHE A 25 -16.67 34.61 -3.23
C PHE A 25 -17.31 33.23 -3.27
N GLU A 26 -18.47 33.00 -2.83
CA GLU A 26 -19.60 33.61 -2.14
C GLU A 26 -20.57 32.50 -1.71
N SER A 27 -21.23 32.83 -0.66
CA SER A 27 -22.42 32.24 -0.08
C SER A 27 -23.59 32.24 -1.07
N PHE A 28 -24.32 31.15 -1.19
CA PHE A 28 -25.72 31.19 -1.59
C PHE A 28 -26.53 30.24 -0.71
N GLY A 29 -27.36 30.86 0.08
CA GLY A 29 -28.31 30.24 0.94
C GLY A 29 -29.67 30.04 0.24
N GLY A 30 -30.58 29.41 0.92
CA GLY A 30 -32.02 29.31 0.61
C GLY A 30 -32.45 27.86 0.56
N SER A 31 -33.17 27.45 1.41
CA SER A 31 -34.47 27.55 2.01
C SER A 31 -35.20 26.21 1.97
N ASP A 32 -35.55 25.77 3.16
CA ASP A 32 -36.80 25.12 3.58
C ASP A 32 -37.71 24.43 2.52
N THR A 33 -38.01 23.18 2.81
CA THR A 33 -39.42 22.78 2.86
C THR A 33 -39.61 21.50 3.69
N GLN A 34 -40.35 21.68 4.73
CA GLN A 34 -40.95 20.73 5.64
C GLN A 34 -42.19 20.08 4.95
N SER A 35 -42.40 18.80 5.16
CA SER A 35 -43.72 18.16 5.23
C SER A 35 -43.59 16.68 5.61
N THR A 36 -43.92 16.37 6.79
CA THR A 36 -45.05 15.70 7.42
C THR A 36 -45.36 14.25 7.01
N THR A 37 -45.18 13.40 8.04
CA THR A 37 -46.11 12.40 8.61
C THR A 37 -46.83 11.40 7.66
N THR A 38 -46.64 10.09 7.92
CA THR A 38 -47.74 9.19 8.30
C THR A 38 -47.25 7.74 8.52
N ALA A 39 -47.45 7.30 9.75
CA ALA A 39 -47.87 5.97 10.24
C ALA A 39 -47.46 4.66 9.56
N SER A 40 -46.92 3.84 10.44
CA SER A 40 -46.85 2.35 10.44
C SER A 40 -48.15 1.65 9.96
N PRO A 41 -48.04 0.42 9.46
CA PRO A 41 -48.38 -0.66 10.38
C PRO A 41 -47.36 -1.82 10.45
N SER A 42 -47.27 -2.38 11.63
CA SER A 42 -46.67 -3.68 11.95
C SER A 42 -47.16 -4.79 11.04
N SER A 43 -46.21 -5.55 10.52
CA SER A 43 -46.45 -6.94 10.11
C SER A 43 -45.30 -7.78 10.66
N SER A 44 -45.62 -8.52 11.71
CA SER A 44 -44.82 -9.62 12.22
C SER A 44 -44.65 -10.65 11.14
N SER A 45 -43.46 -10.81 10.59
CA SER A 45 -43.13 -11.99 9.82
C SER A 45 -41.99 -12.67 10.54
N THR A 46 -42.28 -13.86 11.04
CA THR A 46 -41.37 -14.82 11.62
C THR A 46 -40.31 -15.16 10.59
N ALA A 47 -39.17 -14.50 10.69
CA ALA A 47 -37.99 -14.87 9.91
C ALA A 47 -37.30 -16.03 10.60
N VAL A 48 -37.40 -17.21 10.02
CA VAL A 48 -36.52 -18.33 10.23
C VAL A 48 -35.07 -17.81 10.06
N ALA A 49 -34.30 -17.91 11.13
CA ALA A 49 -32.88 -17.60 11.10
C ALA A 49 -32.21 -18.61 10.18
N GLU A 50 -32.10 -18.25 8.91
CA GLU A 50 -31.18 -18.91 8.01
C GLU A 50 -29.78 -18.46 8.43
N THR A 51 -29.08 -19.36 9.12
CA THR A 51 -27.66 -19.20 9.43
C THR A 51 -26.91 -19.15 8.11
N VAL A 52 -26.75 -17.96 7.57
CA VAL A 52 -25.81 -17.72 6.50
C VAL A 52 -24.42 -17.91 7.09
N ALA A 53 -23.88 -19.10 6.88
CA ALA A 53 -22.46 -19.35 7.11
C ALA A 53 -21.68 -18.24 6.38
N PRO A 54 -20.67 -17.59 7.01
CA PRO A 54 -19.86 -16.62 6.33
C PRO A 54 -19.25 -17.32 5.11
N ARG A 55 -19.57 -16.82 3.92
CA ARG A 55 -18.90 -17.26 2.70
C ARG A 55 -17.44 -17.07 2.96
N GLY A 56 -16.71 -18.18 3.11
CA GLY A 56 -15.28 -18.18 3.33
C GLY A 56 -14.67 -17.32 2.24
N VAL A 57 -14.10 -16.19 2.62
CA VAL A 57 -13.15 -15.47 1.82
C VAL A 57 -12.02 -16.47 1.67
N THR A 58 -11.93 -17.13 0.54
CA THR A 58 -10.79 -18.00 0.23
C THR A 58 -9.61 -17.04 0.15
N ALA A 59 -8.86 -16.96 1.24
CA ALA A 59 -7.61 -16.20 1.24
C ALA A 59 -6.78 -16.80 0.09
N VAL A 60 -6.50 -16.01 -0.93
CA VAL A 60 -5.63 -16.44 -2.02
C VAL A 60 -4.31 -16.83 -1.36
N PRO A 61 -3.86 -18.09 -1.48
CA PRO A 61 -2.62 -18.50 -0.82
C PRO A 61 -1.46 -17.68 -1.40
N ILE A 62 -0.53 -17.30 -0.53
CA ILE A 62 0.70 -16.63 -0.98
C ILE A 62 1.46 -17.62 -1.88
N PRO A 63 1.82 -17.23 -3.12
CA PRO A 63 2.57 -18.10 -4.02
C PRO A 63 3.94 -18.46 -3.42
N GLN A 64 4.43 -19.68 -3.70
CA GLN A 64 5.78 -20.09 -3.27
C GLN A 64 6.85 -19.12 -3.79
N GLN A 65 6.70 -18.62 -5.02
CA GLN A 65 7.58 -17.62 -5.61
C GLN A 65 7.77 -16.39 -4.72
N ALA A 66 6.73 -15.94 -4.01
CA ALA A 66 6.85 -14.78 -3.12
C ALA A 66 7.74 -15.10 -1.90
N PHE A 67 7.71 -16.32 -1.38
CA PHE A 67 8.62 -16.74 -0.31
C PHE A 67 10.07 -16.87 -0.79
N ASP A 68 10.27 -17.42 -1.99
CA ASP A 68 11.59 -17.54 -2.60
C ASP A 68 12.19 -16.13 -2.85
N THR A 69 11.39 -15.22 -3.38
CA THR A 69 11.80 -13.82 -3.57
C THR A 69 12.07 -13.11 -2.25
N LEU A 70 11.27 -13.34 -1.20
CA LEU A 70 11.53 -12.76 0.12
C LEU A 70 12.86 -13.23 0.69
N GLN A 71 13.25 -14.49 0.46
CA GLN A 71 14.56 -15.01 0.85
C GLN A 71 15.69 -14.29 0.09
N GLU A 72 15.54 -14.02 -1.21
CA GLU A 72 16.50 -13.24 -1.99
C GLU A 72 16.60 -11.78 -1.52
N ILE A 73 15.48 -11.18 -1.12
CA ILE A 73 15.45 -9.84 -0.51
C ILE A 73 16.25 -9.84 0.80
N ASP A 74 16.02 -10.83 1.65
CA ASP A 74 16.69 -10.95 2.96
C ASP A 74 18.20 -11.18 2.81
N ASN A 75 18.60 -11.89 1.76
CA ASN A 75 20.01 -12.10 1.40
C ASN A 75 20.65 -10.88 0.71
N GLY A 76 19.85 -9.84 0.38
CA GLY A 76 20.32 -8.63 -0.31
C GLY A 76 20.61 -8.83 -1.80
N GLY A 77 20.15 -9.94 -2.40
CA GLY A 77 20.36 -10.25 -3.82
C GLY A 77 19.31 -9.64 -4.75
N TRP A 78 18.09 -9.50 -4.29
CA TRP A 78 16.98 -9.00 -5.10
C TRP A 78 17.00 -7.46 -5.21
N PRO A 79 16.68 -6.85 -6.39
CA PRO A 79 16.22 -7.48 -7.63
C PRO A 79 17.34 -7.92 -8.58
N ASP A 80 18.60 -7.74 -8.24
CA ASP A 80 19.74 -7.99 -9.15
C ASP A 80 19.88 -9.50 -9.48
N SER A 81 19.59 -10.38 -8.51
CA SER A 81 19.61 -11.85 -8.70
C SER A 81 18.59 -12.34 -9.75
N ALA A 82 17.52 -11.59 -10.01
CA ALA A 82 16.56 -11.88 -11.06
C ALA A 82 17.17 -11.84 -12.46
N ASN A 83 18.28 -11.12 -12.66
CA ASN A 83 18.91 -10.86 -13.95
C ASN A 83 17.91 -10.45 -15.05
N ALA A 84 16.86 -9.70 -14.65
CA ALA A 84 15.76 -9.26 -15.51
C ALA A 84 15.66 -7.72 -15.49
N PRO A 85 16.18 -7.03 -16.51
CA PRO A 85 16.19 -5.58 -16.56
C PRO A 85 14.78 -4.97 -16.44
N GLY A 86 14.62 -4.08 -15.48
CA GLY A 86 13.35 -3.42 -15.17
C GLY A 86 12.58 -4.02 -14.00
N THR A 87 13.02 -5.13 -13.41
CA THR A 87 12.59 -5.60 -12.09
C THR A 87 12.95 -4.54 -11.05
N LYS A 88 12.03 -4.24 -10.13
CA LYS A 88 12.19 -3.19 -9.13
C LYS A 88 12.21 -3.77 -7.71
N GLY A 89 12.99 -3.11 -6.85
CA GLY A 89 13.04 -3.46 -5.44
C GLY A 89 13.72 -2.39 -4.59
N GLY A 90 13.48 -2.42 -3.28
CA GLY A 90 14.05 -1.48 -2.33
C GLY A 90 13.53 -0.05 -2.43
N LEU A 91 12.43 0.17 -3.16
CA LEU A 91 11.85 1.50 -3.31
C LEU A 91 10.97 1.83 -2.10
N THR A 92 11.00 3.07 -1.64
CA THR A 92 10.15 3.50 -0.53
C THR A 92 8.67 3.38 -0.89
N TRP A 93 7.94 2.57 -0.11
CA TRP A 93 6.48 2.50 -0.16
C TRP A 93 5.87 3.37 0.94
N GLN A 94 4.99 4.31 0.56
CA GLN A 94 4.56 5.41 1.44
C GLN A 94 3.45 5.04 2.43
N ASN A 95 2.80 3.87 2.30
CA ASN A 95 1.65 3.47 3.13
C ASN A 95 0.60 4.58 3.26
N ARG A 96 0.23 5.22 2.16
CA ARG A 96 -0.66 6.41 2.16
C ARG A 96 -2.07 6.06 2.61
N GLY A 97 -2.56 4.88 2.24
CA GLY A 97 -3.86 4.35 2.67
C GLY A 97 -3.90 4.02 4.16
N GLY A 98 -2.74 3.78 4.78
CA GLY A 98 -2.65 3.32 6.17
C GLY A 98 -3.04 1.84 6.31
N ASP A 99 -2.89 1.08 5.24
CA ASP A 99 -3.25 -0.35 5.18
C ASP A 99 -2.38 -1.22 6.09
N LEU A 100 -1.14 -0.79 6.32
CA LEU A 100 -0.22 -1.39 7.28
C LEU A 100 0.02 -0.47 8.49
N ALA A 101 0.52 -1.01 9.59
CA ALA A 101 0.82 -0.27 10.80
C ALA A 101 1.81 0.88 10.53
N LYS A 102 1.62 2.04 11.14
CA LYS A 102 2.53 3.19 11.00
C LYS A 102 3.64 3.19 12.05
N THR A 103 3.37 2.54 13.18
CA THR A 103 4.28 2.44 14.32
C THR A 103 4.25 1.04 14.91
N THR A 104 5.33 0.64 15.53
CA THR A 104 5.42 -0.53 16.40
C THR A 104 4.67 -0.31 17.72
N ALA A 105 4.56 -1.33 18.55
CA ALA A 105 3.87 -1.24 19.84
C ALA A 105 4.53 -0.25 20.82
N ASP A 106 5.84 -0.02 20.70
CA ASP A 106 6.61 0.96 21.46
C ASP A 106 6.57 2.38 20.89
N GLY A 107 5.81 2.61 19.80
CA GLY A 107 5.64 3.90 19.16
C GLY A 107 6.71 4.25 18.11
N THR A 108 7.66 3.36 17.84
CA THR A 108 8.69 3.58 16.80
C THR A 108 8.06 3.58 15.43
N ARG A 109 8.37 4.58 14.59
CA ARG A 109 7.85 4.68 13.22
C ARG A 109 8.37 3.55 12.34
N ILE A 110 7.47 2.90 11.61
CA ILE A 110 7.79 1.90 10.61
C ILE A 110 7.92 2.59 9.25
N THR A 111 9.02 2.31 8.55
CA THR A 111 9.22 2.66 7.13
C THR A 111 9.12 1.41 6.29
N TYR A 112 8.58 1.55 5.08
CA TYR A 112 8.32 0.41 4.21
C TYR A 112 9.07 0.53 2.90
N GLN A 113 9.46 -0.63 2.35
CA GLN A 113 10.03 -0.77 1.01
C GLN A 113 9.21 -1.76 0.20
N GLU A 114 9.04 -1.49 -1.08
CA GLU A 114 8.34 -2.36 -2.03
C GLU A 114 9.30 -3.08 -2.95
N TRP A 115 8.90 -4.28 -3.36
CA TRP A 115 9.68 -5.20 -4.19
C TRP A 115 8.75 -5.92 -5.15
N ASP A 116 9.16 -6.07 -6.42
CA ASP A 116 8.47 -6.97 -7.35
C ASP A 116 8.65 -8.41 -6.86
N VAL A 117 7.61 -9.24 -6.97
CA VAL A 117 7.69 -10.67 -6.67
C VAL A 117 8.37 -11.41 -7.82
N ASN A 118 7.95 -11.10 -9.04
CA ASN A 118 8.40 -11.78 -10.23
C ASN A 118 9.42 -10.95 -11.01
N PRO A 119 10.38 -11.61 -11.67
CA PRO A 119 11.25 -10.96 -12.64
C PRO A 119 10.42 -10.30 -13.75
N LYS A 120 10.81 -9.10 -14.16
CA LYS A 120 10.12 -8.39 -15.23
C LYS A 120 10.35 -9.09 -16.58
N GLU A 121 9.29 -9.46 -17.26
CA GLU A 121 9.36 -10.01 -18.61
C GLU A 121 9.64 -8.93 -19.65
N ARG A 122 10.44 -9.30 -20.67
CA ARG A 122 10.78 -8.39 -21.77
C ARG A 122 9.52 -8.04 -22.58
N GLY A 123 9.29 -6.75 -22.81
CA GLY A 123 8.15 -6.29 -23.62
C GLY A 123 6.82 -6.21 -22.87
N GLN A 124 6.75 -6.68 -21.64
CA GLN A 124 5.54 -6.60 -20.80
C GLN A 124 5.65 -5.50 -19.74
N GLY A 125 4.51 -5.11 -19.15
CA GLY A 125 4.46 -4.35 -17.91
C GLY A 125 4.92 -5.20 -16.72
N ARG A 126 5.14 -4.58 -15.56
CA ARG A 126 5.25 -5.33 -14.30
C ARG A 126 3.86 -5.83 -13.91
N ASP A 127 3.77 -7.03 -13.36
CA ASP A 127 2.52 -7.58 -12.81
C ASP A 127 2.04 -6.80 -11.56
N ALA A 128 1.02 -7.30 -10.89
CA ALA A 128 0.47 -6.69 -9.67
C ALA A 128 1.08 -7.21 -8.36
N GLU A 129 1.86 -8.29 -8.42
CA GLU A 129 2.38 -8.95 -7.24
C GLU A 129 3.55 -8.19 -6.62
N ARG A 130 3.44 -7.87 -5.33
CA ARG A 130 4.49 -7.15 -4.59
C ARG A 130 4.74 -7.78 -3.22
N ILE A 131 5.95 -7.60 -2.75
CA ILE A 131 6.32 -7.76 -1.34
C ILE A 131 6.55 -6.37 -0.77
N VAL A 132 6.06 -6.13 0.44
CA VAL A 132 6.33 -4.91 1.21
C VAL A 132 7.02 -5.31 2.50
N THR A 133 8.25 -4.84 2.70
CA THR A 133 9.05 -5.11 3.91
C THR A 133 9.07 -3.89 4.81
N GLY A 134 8.86 -4.09 6.12
CA GLY A 134 8.90 -3.04 7.12
C GLY A 134 10.24 -2.97 7.86
N SER A 135 10.62 -1.78 8.32
CA SER A 135 11.82 -1.56 9.15
C SER A 135 11.73 -2.26 10.52
N ASP A 136 10.56 -2.74 10.90
CA ASP A 136 10.29 -3.58 12.08
C ASP A 136 10.53 -5.08 11.84
N GLY A 137 11.01 -5.43 10.65
CA GLY A 137 11.21 -6.81 10.22
C GLY A 137 9.97 -7.50 9.66
N SER A 138 8.82 -6.84 9.63
CA SER A 138 7.62 -7.40 9.01
C SER A 138 7.75 -7.52 7.50
N ALA A 139 7.04 -8.51 6.91
CA ALA A 139 6.93 -8.65 5.47
C ALA A 139 5.48 -9.00 5.10
N TRP A 140 5.00 -8.43 4.02
CA TRP A 140 3.63 -8.50 3.53
C TRP A 140 3.60 -8.78 2.04
N TYR A 141 2.71 -9.65 1.60
CA TYR A 141 2.44 -9.93 0.20
C TYR A 141 1.16 -9.24 -0.24
N THR A 142 1.13 -8.72 -1.45
CA THR A 142 -0.06 -8.27 -2.16
C THR A 142 -0.07 -8.85 -3.57
N GLY A 143 -1.20 -9.45 -3.96
CA GLY A 143 -1.40 -9.99 -5.32
C GLY A 143 -2.22 -9.06 -6.21
N ASP A 144 -2.70 -7.94 -5.67
CA ASP A 144 -3.69 -7.05 -6.28
C ASP A 144 -3.27 -5.57 -6.29
N HIS A 145 -1.95 -5.35 -6.35
CA HIS A 145 -1.32 -4.03 -6.43
C HIS A 145 -1.73 -3.11 -5.27
N TYR A 146 -1.50 -3.60 -4.04
CA TYR A 146 -1.70 -2.92 -2.75
C TYR A 146 -3.16 -2.73 -2.32
N THR A 147 -4.13 -3.44 -2.91
CA THR A 147 -5.52 -3.41 -2.47
C THR A 147 -5.74 -4.25 -1.21
N SER A 148 -5.04 -5.37 -1.10
CA SER A 148 -5.04 -6.21 0.09
C SER A 148 -3.64 -6.70 0.44
N PHE A 149 -3.43 -7.04 1.73
CA PHE A 149 -2.15 -7.52 2.23
C PHE A 149 -2.31 -8.81 3.04
N ILE A 150 -1.41 -9.75 2.79
CA ILE A 150 -1.30 -11.00 3.54
C ILE A 150 0.05 -11.01 4.25
N LYS A 151 0.05 -11.19 5.56
CA LYS A 151 1.28 -11.22 6.34
C LYS A 151 2.11 -12.45 5.99
N MET A 152 3.40 -12.27 5.70
CA MET A 152 4.37 -13.34 5.44
C MET A 152 5.18 -13.68 6.70
N ARG A 153 5.54 -12.67 7.51
CA ARG A 153 6.22 -12.80 8.81
C ARG A 153 5.98 -11.62 9.73
#